data_be08f5f62e122d9a2b9c6e00a8b7d63e
#
_entry.id   be08f5f62e122d9a2b9c6e00a8b7d63e
#
_cell.length_a   1.000
_cell.length_b   1.000
_cell.length_c   1.000
_cell.angle_alpha   90.00
_cell.angle_beta   90.00
_cell.angle_gamma   90.00
#
_symmetry.space_group_name_H-M   'P 1'
#
loop_
_entity.id
_entity.type
_entity.pdbx_description
1 polymer ?
#
loop_
_entity_poly.entity_id
_entity_poly.type
_entity_poly.pdbx_seq_one_letter_code
_entity_poly.pdbx_strand_id
1 'polypeptide(L)'
;MGMTARPVPTRPVPERLVVVGCAGSGKTTLARSVAARLDARHIERDALGDDEAPGFAVLVAAAVEAAGRRWVFDGAPYNAEAQVYPSADALLALDYPRWVVWRRVVARSLRLWLTRRGDGAHTSTPPPWRWWEPTHPVRWAAQTHAARHEEIAALLTRPEVAHMQRFRFTSPRQAATWLTSLHR
;
A
#
# COMPACT_ATOMS: atom_id res chain seq x y z
N MET A 1 4.22 19.73 44.92
CA MET A 1 5.30 19.32 44.00
C MET A 1 4.65 18.75 42.77
N GLY A 2 4.37 19.59 41.76
CA GLY A 2 3.66 19.19 40.55
C GLY A 2 4.65 18.58 39.58
N MET A 3 4.48 17.27 39.27
CA MET A 3 5.16 16.62 38.16
C MET A 3 4.56 17.16 36.86
N THR A 4 5.26 18.07 36.21
CA THR A 4 4.97 18.44 34.82
C THR A 4 5.30 17.25 33.95
N ALA A 5 4.27 16.59 33.40
CA ALA A 5 4.42 15.56 32.38
C ALA A 5 5.20 16.18 31.21
N ARG A 6 6.39 15.62 30.90
CA ARG A 6 7.14 15.98 29.69
C ARG A 6 6.22 15.70 28.47
N PRO A 7 6.04 16.69 27.60
CA PRO A 7 5.26 16.44 26.38
C PRO A 7 5.92 15.29 25.62
N VAL A 8 5.13 14.25 25.34
CA VAL A 8 5.53 13.18 24.42
C VAL A 8 5.79 13.87 23.07
N PRO A 9 6.97 13.70 22.46
CA PRO A 9 7.22 14.33 21.18
C PRO A 9 6.19 13.80 20.17
N THR A 10 5.25 14.65 19.79
CA THR A 10 4.32 14.38 18.71
C THR A 10 5.15 14.31 17.43
N ARG A 11 5.31 13.11 16.88
CA ARG A 11 5.97 12.96 15.59
C ARG A 11 5.21 13.80 14.56
N PRO A 12 5.91 14.55 13.71
CA PRO A 12 5.26 15.33 12.68
C PRO A 12 4.40 14.43 11.79
N VAL A 13 3.25 14.96 11.37
CA VAL A 13 2.38 14.26 10.40
C VAL A 13 3.18 14.06 9.10
N PRO A 14 3.33 12.82 8.61
CA PRO A 14 4.10 12.60 7.40
C PRO A 14 3.37 13.19 6.19
N GLU A 15 4.13 13.76 5.26
CA GLU A 15 3.59 14.40 4.05
C GLU A 15 3.79 13.52 2.81
N ARG A 16 4.81 12.64 2.84
CA ARG A 16 5.19 11.76 1.73
C ARG A 16 5.22 10.31 2.21
N LEU A 17 4.27 9.54 1.76
CA LEU A 17 4.03 8.21 2.30
C LEU A 17 4.10 7.14 1.20
N VAL A 18 4.63 5.98 1.57
CA VAL A 18 4.58 4.76 0.74
C VAL A 18 3.69 3.74 1.41
N VAL A 19 2.75 3.16 0.67
CA VAL A 19 1.83 2.13 1.16
C VAL A 19 2.13 0.80 0.50
N VAL A 20 2.58 -0.17 1.27
CA VAL A 20 2.91 -1.51 0.78
C VAL A 20 2.03 -2.58 1.40
N GLY A 21 1.96 -3.75 0.78
CA GLY A 21 1.18 -4.89 1.27
C GLY A 21 0.85 -5.87 0.15
N CYS A 22 0.34 -7.05 0.49
CA CYS A 22 -0.04 -8.05 -0.52
C CYS A 22 -1.29 -7.66 -1.32
N ALA A 23 -1.51 -8.33 -2.45
CA ALA A 23 -2.72 -8.19 -3.23
C ALA A 23 -3.96 -8.48 -2.35
N GLY A 24 -4.97 -7.60 -2.41
CA GLY A 24 -6.18 -7.73 -1.58
C GLY A 24 -6.06 -7.24 -0.13
N SER A 25 -4.90 -6.75 0.33
CA SER A 25 -4.76 -6.15 1.66
C SER A 25 -5.53 -4.82 1.80
N GLY A 26 -5.86 -4.15 0.69
CA GLY A 26 -6.54 -2.85 0.69
C GLY A 26 -5.61 -1.65 0.65
N LYS A 27 -4.40 -1.82 0.08
CA LYS A 27 -3.42 -0.73 -0.13
C LYS A 27 -4.04 0.50 -0.78
N THR A 28 -4.65 0.31 -1.93
CA THR A 28 -5.26 1.40 -2.71
C THR A 28 -6.36 2.12 -1.93
N THR A 29 -7.17 1.38 -1.17
CA THR A 29 -8.19 1.99 -0.32
C THR A 29 -7.55 2.86 0.77
N LEU A 30 -6.52 2.35 1.45
CA LEU A 30 -5.81 3.11 2.48
C LEU A 30 -5.09 4.31 1.86
N ALA A 31 -4.36 4.11 0.77
CA ALA A 31 -3.59 5.16 0.09
C ALA A 31 -4.50 6.33 -0.34
N ARG A 32 -5.64 6.04 -0.98
CA ARG A 32 -6.63 7.06 -1.34
C ARG A 32 -7.22 7.78 -0.14
N SER A 33 -7.51 7.06 0.95
CA SER A 33 -8.04 7.67 2.17
C SER A 33 -7.01 8.56 2.86
N VAL A 34 -5.73 8.17 2.88
CA VAL A 34 -4.63 8.98 3.41
C VAL A 34 -4.42 10.21 2.54
N ALA A 35 -4.36 10.04 1.21
CA ALA A 35 -4.19 11.13 0.27
C ALA A 35 -5.30 12.19 0.43
N ALA A 36 -6.57 11.75 0.50
CA ALA A 36 -7.70 12.66 0.71
C ALA A 36 -7.61 13.40 2.06
N ARG A 37 -7.15 12.72 3.14
CA ARG A 37 -7.06 13.32 4.47
C ARG A 37 -5.92 14.33 4.59
N LEU A 38 -4.81 14.09 3.91
CA LEU A 38 -3.62 14.95 3.93
C LEU A 38 -3.62 16.00 2.82
N ASP A 39 -4.64 16.00 1.95
CA ASP A 39 -4.65 16.82 0.73
C ASP A 39 -3.38 16.56 -0.11
N ALA A 40 -3.09 15.29 -0.32
CA ALA A 40 -1.90 14.79 -0.99
C ALA A 40 -2.24 14.18 -2.35
N ARG A 41 -1.29 14.19 -3.28
CA ARG A 41 -1.42 13.50 -4.57
C ARG A 41 -1.34 11.99 -4.36
N HIS A 42 -2.33 11.24 -4.87
CA HIS A 42 -2.28 9.79 -4.93
C HIS A 42 -1.53 9.36 -6.20
N ILE A 43 -0.47 8.58 -6.04
CA ILE A 43 0.34 8.00 -7.12
C ILE A 43 0.12 6.50 -7.08
N GLU A 44 -0.60 5.96 -8.06
CA GLU A 44 -0.87 4.54 -8.18
C GLU A 44 0.21 3.90 -9.05
N ARG A 45 1.06 3.04 -8.46
CA ARG A 45 2.16 2.38 -9.17
C ARG A 45 1.68 1.65 -10.42
N ASP A 46 0.59 0.89 -10.28
CA ASP A 46 0.06 0.06 -11.37
C ASP A 46 -0.46 0.89 -12.56
N ALA A 47 -0.73 2.18 -12.35
CA ALA A 47 -1.10 3.11 -13.42
C ALA A 47 0.10 3.68 -14.19
N LEU A 48 1.33 3.54 -13.66
CA LEU A 48 2.55 4.01 -14.32
C LEU A 48 3.11 3.02 -15.34
N GLY A 49 2.61 1.80 -15.35
CA GLY A 49 3.01 0.76 -16.30
C GLY A 49 3.70 -0.44 -15.65
N ASP A 50 4.39 -1.21 -16.50
CA ASP A 50 5.14 -2.39 -16.09
C ASP A 50 6.45 -1.98 -15.42
N ASP A 51 6.69 -2.45 -14.20
CA ASP A 51 7.89 -2.16 -13.42
C ASP A 51 9.16 -2.81 -14.00
N GLU A 52 9.03 -3.81 -14.87
CA GLU A 52 10.16 -4.39 -15.60
C GLU A 52 10.48 -3.64 -16.92
N ALA A 53 9.61 -2.72 -17.36
CA ALA A 53 9.80 -2.01 -18.60
C ALA A 53 10.96 -1.01 -18.52
N PRO A 54 11.78 -0.88 -19.59
CA PRO A 54 12.79 0.16 -19.67
C PRO A 54 12.18 1.56 -19.50
N GLY A 55 12.73 2.36 -18.59
CA GLY A 55 12.24 3.71 -18.32
C GLY A 55 11.18 3.82 -17.23
N PHE A 56 10.74 2.73 -16.62
CA PHE A 56 9.78 2.77 -15.50
C PHE A 56 10.24 3.70 -14.35
N ALA A 57 11.51 3.60 -13.96
CA ALA A 57 12.08 4.48 -12.93
C ALA A 57 11.99 5.97 -13.29
N VAL A 58 12.11 6.32 -14.58
CA VAL A 58 11.96 7.70 -15.07
C VAL A 58 10.52 8.17 -14.94
N LEU A 59 9.54 7.30 -15.28
CA LEU A 59 8.12 7.61 -15.11
C LEU A 59 7.76 7.80 -13.64
N VAL A 60 8.29 6.97 -12.75
CA VAL A 60 8.10 7.11 -11.30
C VAL A 60 8.71 8.42 -10.79
N ALA A 61 9.94 8.76 -11.21
CA ALA A 61 10.57 10.02 -10.83
C ALA A 61 9.72 11.22 -11.26
N ALA A 62 9.27 11.25 -12.51
CA ALA A 62 8.41 12.31 -13.03
C ALA A 62 7.08 12.41 -12.28
N ALA A 63 6.46 11.26 -11.91
CA ALA A 63 5.22 11.25 -11.15
C ALA A 63 5.40 11.79 -9.73
N VAL A 64 6.50 11.44 -9.05
CA VAL A 64 6.85 11.94 -7.71
C VAL A 64 7.14 13.45 -7.75
N GLU A 65 7.90 13.93 -8.74
CA GLU A 65 8.18 15.34 -8.92
C GLU A 65 6.91 16.14 -9.20
N ALA A 66 6.07 15.68 -10.12
CA ALA A 66 4.78 16.30 -10.44
C ALA A 66 3.77 16.30 -9.27
N ALA A 67 3.93 15.40 -8.32
CA ALA A 67 3.08 15.34 -7.13
C ALA A 67 3.42 16.44 -6.11
N GLY A 68 4.62 17.03 -6.19
CA GLY A 68 5.04 18.13 -5.36
C GLY A 68 5.29 17.74 -3.90
N ARG A 69 4.82 18.58 -2.98
CA ARG A 69 5.19 18.45 -1.56
C ARG A 69 4.56 17.25 -0.85
N ARG A 70 3.31 16.93 -1.19
CA ARG A 70 2.53 15.90 -0.49
C ARG A 70 2.08 14.82 -1.46
N TRP A 71 2.47 13.59 -1.17
CA TRP A 71 2.04 12.46 -1.99
C TRP A 71 1.93 11.16 -1.20
N VAL A 72 1.12 10.26 -1.73
CA VAL A 72 0.96 8.89 -1.25
C VAL A 72 1.21 7.96 -2.42
N PHE A 73 2.30 7.20 -2.35
CA PHE A 73 2.67 6.19 -3.35
C PHE A 73 2.01 4.87 -2.98
N ASP A 74 1.14 4.37 -3.84
CA ASP A 74 0.36 3.15 -3.65
C ASP A 74 1.04 1.97 -4.34
N GLY A 75 1.68 1.13 -3.57
CA GLY A 75 2.43 -0.04 -4.00
C GLY A 75 3.91 0.03 -3.61
N ALA A 76 4.61 -1.12 -3.73
CA ALA A 76 6.06 -1.15 -3.58
C ALA A 76 6.70 -0.59 -4.88
N PRO A 77 7.67 0.34 -4.77
CA PRO A 77 8.29 0.95 -5.94
C PRO A 77 9.41 0.05 -6.51
N TYR A 78 9.09 -1.20 -6.87
CA TYR A 78 10.05 -2.12 -7.47
C TYR A 78 10.73 -1.48 -8.69
N ASN A 79 12.06 -1.66 -8.80
CA ASN A 79 12.91 -1.06 -9.84
C ASN A 79 12.89 0.49 -9.87
N ALA A 80 12.31 1.14 -8.84
CA ALA A 80 12.25 2.59 -8.69
C ALA A 80 12.42 3.06 -7.24
N GLU A 81 13.02 2.22 -6.38
CA GLU A 81 13.21 2.52 -4.96
C GLU A 81 14.01 3.80 -4.73
N ALA A 82 15.05 4.02 -5.55
CA ALA A 82 15.91 5.19 -5.48
C ALA A 82 15.17 6.51 -5.79
N GLN A 83 14.06 6.46 -6.52
CA GLN A 83 13.23 7.61 -6.87
C GLN A 83 12.19 7.96 -5.80
N VAL A 84 11.82 6.98 -4.97
CA VAL A 84 10.71 7.13 -4.01
C VAL A 84 11.22 7.21 -2.57
N TYR A 85 12.02 6.23 -2.14
CA TYR A 85 12.38 6.11 -0.72
C TYR A 85 13.16 7.30 -0.14
N PRO A 86 14.14 7.91 -0.82
CA PRO A 86 14.91 9.01 -0.21
C PRO A 86 14.07 10.22 0.18
N SER A 87 12.94 10.44 -0.50
CA SER A 87 12.06 11.57 -0.23
C SER A 87 10.85 11.22 0.63
N ALA A 88 10.59 9.95 0.93
CA ALA A 88 9.45 9.51 1.71
C ALA A 88 9.66 9.73 3.22
N ASP A 89 8.61 10.17 3.91
CA ASP A 89 8.62 10.42 5.37
C ASP A 89 8.08 9.22 6.16
N ALA A 90 7.23 8.40 5.54
CA ALA A 90 6.63 7.25 6.19
C ALA A 90 6.39 6.05 5.27
N LEU A 91 6.48 4.86 5.85
CA LEU A 91 6.18 3.59 5.22
C LEU A 91 5.02 2.90 5.97
N LEU A 92 3.92 2.67 5.27
CA LEU A 92 2.73 2.00 5.78
C LEU A 92 2.68 0.57 5.22
N ALA A 93 2.93 -0.42 6.05
CA ALA A 93 2.94 -1.82 5.66
C ALA A 93 1.66 -2.54 6.11
N LEU A 94 0.83 -2.97 5.15
CA LEU A 94 -0.36 -3.78 5.41
C LEU A 94 0.01 -5.26 5.40
N ASP A 95 0.35 -5.77 6.57
CA ASP A 95 0.83 -7.12 6.78
C ASP A 95 -0.21 -7.97 7.53
N TYR A 96 -1.36 -8.14 6.88
CA TYR A 96 -2.49 -8.85 7.48
C TYR A 96 -2.34 -10.36 7.39
N PRO A 97 -2.89 -11.12 8.35
CA PRO A 97 -2.93 -12.57 8.28
C PRO A 97 -3.58 -13.08 6.99
N ARG A 98 -3.11 -14.22 6.48
CA ARG A 98 -3.56 -14.83 5.22
C ARG A 98 -5.08 -14.92 5.09
N TRP A 99 -5.78 -15.30 6.17
CA TRP A 99 -7.24 -15.45 6.15
C TRP A 99 -7.99 -14.12 5.93
N VAL A 100 -7.44 -12.99 6.44
CA VAL A 100 -8.00 -11.65 6.21
C VAL A 100 -7.90 -11.27 4.75
N VAL A 101 -6.72 -11.46 4.16
CA VAL A 101 -6.46 -11.16 2.75
C VAL A 101 -7.33 -12.06 1.87
N TRP A 102 -7.35 -13.35 2.14
CA TRP A 102 -8.12 -14.33 1.39
C TRP A 102 -9.62 -13.99 1.36
N ARG A 103 -10.24 -13.73 2.53
CA ARG A 103 -11.65 -13.31 2.60
C ARG A 103 -11.94 -12.07 1.74
N ARG A 104 -11.05 -11.09 1.74
CA ARG A 104 -11.21 -9.85 0.97
C ARG A 104 -11.12 -10.10 -0.53
N VAL A 105 -10.15 -10.90 -0.95
CA VAL A 105 -10.00 -11.26 -2.37
C VAL A 105 -11.19 -12.06 -2.86
N VAL A 106 -11.67 -13.04 -2.08
CA VAL A 106 -12.88 -13.81 -2.41
C VAL A 106 -14.10 -12.90 -2.53
N ALA A 107 -14.35 -12.05 -1.52
CA ALA A 107 -15.48 -11.13 -1.54
C ALA A 107 -15.42 -10.14 -2.71
N ARG A 108 -14.22 -9.62 -3.04
CA ARG A 108 -14.00 -8.76 -4.21
C ARG A 108 -14.28 -9.50 -5.51
N SER A 109 -13.71 -10.70 -5.69
CA SER A 109 -13.90 -11.52 -6.89
C SER A 109 -15.37 -11.87 -7.11
N LEU A 110 -16.07 -12.24 -6.04
CA LEU A 110 -17.50 -12.54 -6.09
C LEU A 110 -18.31 -11.29 -6.48
N ARG A 111 -18.01 -10.15 -5.86
CA ARG A 111 -18.70 -8.88 -6.17
C ARG A 111 -18.48 -8.48 -7.64
N LEU A 112 -17.24 -8.52 -8.14
CA LEU A 112 -16.93 -8.17 -9.52
C LEU A 112 -17.62 -9.10 -10.51
N TRP A 113 -17.65 -10.39 -10.21
CA TRP A 113 -18.36 -11.38 -11.02
C TRP A 113 -19.87 -11.13 -11.05
N LEU A 114 -20.50 -10.87 -9.90
CA LEU A 114 -21.93 -10.59 -9.80
C LEU A 114 -22.33 -9.27 -10.48
N THR A 115 -21.51 -8.23 -10.34
CA THR A 115 -21.82 -6.91 -10.88
C THR A 115 -21.40 -6.74 -12.33
N ARG A 116 -20.60 -7.66 -12.88
CA ARG A 116 -19.98 -7.58 -14.22
C ARG A 116 -19.25 -6.24 -14.48
N ARG A 117 -18.86 -5.56 -13.42
CA ARG A 117 -18.13 -4.29 -13.49
C ARG A 117 -16.68 -4.56 -13.12
N GLY A 118 -15.76 -4.25 -14.04
CA GLY A 118 -14.33 -4.21 -13.74
C GLY A 118 -14.03 -3.09 -12.71
N ASP A 119 -12.92 -3.22 -12.00
CA ASP A 119 -12.46 -2.21 -11.03
C ASP A 119 -11.27 -1.37 -11.55
N GLY A 120 -11.21 -1.19 -12.85
CA GLY A 120 -10.17 -0.41 -13.55
C GLY A 120 -8.89 -1.19 -13.85
N ALA A 121 -8.39 -2.01 -12.93
CA ALA A 121 -7.19 -2.82 -13.12
C ALA A 121 -7.48 -4.18 -13.78
N HIS A 122 -8.72 -4.69 -13.67
CA HIS A 122 -9.13 -5.99 -14.22
C HIS A 122 -10.44 -5.87 -14.98
N THR A 123 -10.37 -5.98 -16.29
CA THR A 123 -11.53 -5.90 -17.18
C THR A 123 -12.40 -7.15 -17.16
N SER A 124 -11.88 -8.28 -16.70
CA SER A 124 -12.63 -9.53 -16.54
C SER A 124 -12.12 -10.33 -15.34
N THR A 125 -12.98 -10.54 -14.35
CA THR A 125 -12.69 -11.48 -13.26
C THR A 125 -13.18 -12.85 -13.65
N PRO A 126 -12.33 -13.91 -13.66
CA PRO A 126 -12.77 -15.27 -13.92
C PRO A 126 -13.89 -15.69 -12.96
N PRO A 127 -14.81 -16.56 -13.39
CA PRO A 127 -15.89 -17.04 -12.53
C PRO A 127 -15.35 -17.72 -11.27
N PRO A 128 -16.06 -17.66 -10.13
CA PRO A 128 -15.59 -18.22 -8.86
C PRO A 128 -15.25 -19.72 -8.91
N TRP A 129 -15.91 -20.49 -9.77
CA TRP A 129 -15.61 -21.92 -9.95
C TRP A 129 -14.30 -22.22 -10.69
N ARG A 130 -13.57 -21.18 -11.20
CA ARG A 130 -12.24 -21.30 -11.82
C ARG A 130 -11.10 -20.87 -10.88
N TRP A 131 -11.34 -20.79 -9.58
CA TRP A 131 -10.33 -20.37 -8.59
C TRP A 131 -9.09 -21.27 -8.48
N TRP A 132 -9.15 -22.49 -9.02
CA TRP A 132 -7.98 -23.38 -9.14
C TRP A 132 -7.00 -22.94 -10.22
N GLU A 133 -7.40 -22.05 -11.14
CA GLU A 133 -6.52 -21.57 -12.20
C GLU A 133 -5.38 -20.73 -11.62
N PRO A 134 -4.13 -20.92 -12.11
CA PRO A 134 -2.97 -20.20 -11.61
C PRO A 134 -3.12 -18.66 -11.64
N THR A 135 -3.80 -18.15 -12.66
CA THR A 135 -4.03 -16.72 -12.90
C THR A 135 -5.20 -16.15 -12.11
N HIS A 136 -5.97 -17.01 -11.40
CA HIS A 136 -7.12 -16.52 -10.64
C HIS A 136 -6.66 -15.70 -9.42
N PRO A 137 -7.20 -14.48 -9.17
CA PRO A 137 -6.77 -13.60 -8.09
C PRO A 137 -6.75 -14.25 -6.70
N VAL A 138 -7.71 -15.15 -6.42
CA VAL A 138 -7.80 -15.88 -5.13
C VAL A 138 -6.61 -16.81 -4.95
N ARG A 139 -6.25 -17.57 -5.99
CA ARG A 139 -5.10 -18.49 -5.93
C ARG A 139 -3.78 -17.72 -5.88
N TRP A 140 -3.65 -16.70 -6.71
CA TRP A 140 -2.49 -15.81 -6.69
C TRP A 140 -2.23 -15.22 -5.31
N ALA A 141 -3.25 -14.62 -4.68
CA ALA A 141 -3.14 -14.07 -3.34
C ALA A 141 -2.76 -15.12 -2.30
N ALA A 142 -3.26 -16.36 -2.43
CA ALA A 142 -2.93 -17.44 -1.52
C ALA A 142 -1.47 -17.92 -1.66
N GLN A 143 -0.95 -17.97 -2.88
CA GLN A 143 0.40 -18.45 -3.18
C GLN A 143 1.47 -17.40 -2.84
N THR A 144 1.19 -16.13 -3.10
CA THR A 144 2.18 -15.04 -2.91
C THR A 144 2.20 -14.47 -1.50
N HIS A 145 1.23 -14.81 -0.64
CA HIS A 145 1.11 -14.20 0.69
C HIS A 145 2.34 -14.40 1.57
N ALA A 146 2.90 -15.63 1.63
CA ALA A 146 4.06 -15.93 2.49
C ALA A 146 5.29 -15.11 2.05
N ALA A 147 5.60 -15.14 0.75
CA ALA A 147 6.71 -14.37 0.20
C ALA A 147 6.54 -12.86 0.44
N ARG A 148 5.32 -12.33 0.28
CA ARG A 148 5.03 -10.91 0.55
C ARG A 148 5.15 -10.55 2.03
N HIS A 149 4.79 -11.45 2.93
CA HIS A 149 4.99 -11.25 4.36
C HIS A 149 6.48 -11.13 4.71
N GLU A 150 7.31 -12.02 4.15
CA GLU A 150 8.77 -12.00 4.31
C GLU A 150 9.38 -10.74 3.69
N GLU A 151 8.96 -10.35 2.49
CA GLU A 151 9.40 -9.11 1.84
C GLU A 151 9.08 -7.86 2.67
N ILE A 152 7.87 -7.78 3.24
CA ILE A 152 7.49 -6.67 4.11
C ILE A 152 8.36 -6.64 5.36
N ALA A 153 8.60 -7.79 5.99
CA ALA A 153 9.46 -7.88 7.15
C ALA A 153 10.89 -7.43 6.83
N ALA A 154 11.44 -7.89 5.70
CA ALA A 154 12.75 -7.48 5.22
C ALA A 154 12.79 -5.98 4.89
N LEU A 155 11.80 -5.46 4.16
CA LEU A 155 11.74 -4.04 3.80
C LEU A 155 11.77 -3.13 5.02
N LEU A 156 11.03 -3.47 6.08
CA LEU A 156 10.98 -2.68 7.31
C LEU A 156 12.33 -2.59 8.04
N THR A 157 13.30 -3.42 7.71
CA THR A 157 14.64 -3.44 8.29
C THR A 157 15.72 -2.88 7.38
N ARG A 158 15.39 -2.57 6.12
CA ARG A 158 16.35 -2.03 5.15
C ARG A 158 16.89 -0.66 5.56
N PRO A 159 18.18 -0.38 5.32
CA PRO A 159 18.78 0.93 5.59
C PRO A 159 18.10 2.08 4.85
N GLU A 160 17.62 1.83 3.63
CA GLU A 160 17.01 2.82 2.74
C GLU A 160 15.72 3.41 3.32
N VAL A 161 15.05 2.68 4.20
CA VAL A 161 13.80 3.12 4.87
C VAL A 161 14.00 3.47 6.35
N ALA A 162 15.25 3.45 6.85
CA ALA A 162 15.54 3.66 8.26
C ALA A 162 15.17 5.06 8.76
N HIS A 163 15.20 6.06 7.89
CA HIS A 163 14.84 7.45 8.18
C HIS A 163 13.32 7.67 8.27
N MET A 164 12.52 6.78 7.68
CA MET A 164 11.07 6.90 7.64
C MET A 164 10.41 6.51 8.97
N GLN A 165 9.24 7.08 9.22
CA GLN A 165 8.31 6.53 10.21
C GLN A 165 7.72 5.22 9.65
N ARG A 166 7.95 4.11 10.33
CA ARG A 166 7.53 2.78 9.87
C ARG A 166 6.34 2.29 10.66
N PHE A 167 5.23 2.02 9.95
CA PHE A 167 3.99 1.50 10.52
C PHE A 167 3.69 0.12 9.93
N ARG A 168 3.64 -0.89 10.77
CA ARG A 168 3.23 -2.25 10.39
C ARG A 168 1.86 -2.54 10.96
N PHE A 169 0.88 -2.68 10.12
CA PHE A 169 -0.49 -3.00 10.51
C PHE A 169 -0.75 -4.49 10.30
N THR A 170 -1.03 -5.20 11.38
CA THR A 170 -1.36 -6.64 11.36
C THR A 170 -2.88 -6.88 11.33
N SER A 171 -3.69 -5.83 11.40
CA SER A 171 -5.14 -5.90 11.25
C SER A 171 -5.73 -4.65 10.58
N PRO A 172 -6.87 -4.79 9.88
CA PRO A 172 -7.58 -3.65 9.29
C PRO A 172 -7.99 -2.59 10.31
N ARG A 173 -8.27 -3.01 11.55
CA ARG A 173 -8.63 -2.09 12.64
C ARG A 173 -7.47 -1.17 13.00
N GLN A 174 -6.25 -1.69 13.08
CA GLN A 174 -5.07 -0.87 13.35
C GLN A 174 -4.86 0.21 12.28
N ALA A 175 -4.97 -0.15 10.99
CA ALA A 175 -4.86 0.80 9.90
C ALA A 175 -5.98 1.87 9.95
N ALA A 176 -7.21 1.47 10.28
CA ALA A 176 -8.33 2.39 10.42
C ALA A 176 -8.14 3.35 11.62
N THR A 177 -7.70 2.84 12.78
CA THR A 177 -7.41 3.66 13.96
C THR A 177 -6.28 4.65 13.66
N TRP A 178 -5.21 4.21 13.02
CA TRP A 178 -4.12 5.09 12.61
C TRP A 178 -4.62 6.17 11.64
N LEU A 179 -5.43 5.79 10.64
CA LEU A 179 -6.01 6.76 9.71
C LEU A 179 -6.87 7.82 10.44
N THR A 180 -7.65 7.42 11.45
CA THR A 180 -8.45 8.38 12.22
C THR A 180 -7.61 9.29 13.11
N SER A 181 -6.42 8.85 13.51
CA SER A 181 -5.47 9.66 14.31
C SER A 181 -4.66 10.68 13.49
N LEU A 182 -4.72 10.60 12.15
CA LEU A 182 -4.15 11.62 11.28
C LEU A 182 -5.01 12.87 11.36
N HIS A 183 -4.57 13.83 12.15
CA HIS A 183 -5.14 15.18 12.18
C HIS A 183 -4.25 16.10 11.35
N ARG A 184 -4.90 17.06 10.67
CA ARG A 184 -4.19 18.15 9.97
C ARG A 184 -3.47 19.05 10.94
#